data_243ace52efc1b4e91fbf607b2618b2cf
#
_entry.id   243ace52efc1b4e91fbf607b2618b2cf
#
_cell.length_a   1.000
_cell.length_b   1.000
_cell.length_c   1.000
_cell.angle_alpha   90.00
_cell.angle_beta   90.00
_cell.angle_gamma   90.00
#
_symmetry.space_group_name_H-M   'P 1'
#
loop_
_entity.id
_entity.type
_entity.pdbx_description
1 polymer ?
#
loop_
_entity_poly.entity_id
_entity_poly.type
_entity_poly.pdbx_seq_one_letter_code
_entity_poly.pdbx_strand_id
1 'polypeptide(L)'
;MAVAWSLAWVLRWARAASGREEPKGARVKTVATKRAVKVQGGLADRPAGGILPSQAIRGLIESGALKLAEPLLDNQLQPASIDLRLGAVAYRVRASFLPGPGATVQSKLDHLQLHTISLSQGAVLETGCVYIVPLLESLALPPDMAAAANPKSSTGRIDVFTRVIADGVGAFDQVPAGYHGPLYAEICPQTFPIVVRKGSRLSQMRFRVGPAGDTDEQLIELHAREKLVFSDDAREIADIAGGIALSVDLKGDKDGLVGFRARRHTGVVDVDKPASCPVADYWDPIHASGGRQQLILDPDEFYILASKEAVHVPPTHAAEMVPFNPLVGEFRVHYAGFMDPGFGHAPAGGHGSRVVLEVRSHKVPFILEHGQIIGRLIYERMTQVPDIIYGRDLGSNYQGQGLKLSKHFK
;
A
#
# COMPACT_ATOMS: atom_id res chain seq x y z
N MET A 1 5.99 -37.66 12.09
CA MET A 1 5.34 -37.76 10.78
C MET A 1 4.25 -36.70 10.69
N ALA A 2 4.58 -35.45 10.36
CA ALA A 2 3.62 -34.42 10.01
C ALA A 2 4.36 -33.09 9.68
N VAL A 3 5.11 -33.05 8.59
CA VAL A 3 5.59 -31.78 7.97
C VAL A 3 5.80 -32.07 6.48
N ALA A 4 4.74 -32.07 5.71
CA ALA A 4 4.85 -32.23 4.24
C ALA A 4 3.63 -31.73 3.46
N TRP A 5 2.84 -30.77 3.97
CA TRP A 5 1.60 -30.35 3.30
C TRP A 5 1.50 -28.88 2.86
N SER A 6 2.52 -28.05 3.07
CA SER A 6 2.41 -26.61 2.76
C SER A 6 3.03 -26.16 1.43
N LEU A 7 3.92 -26.95 0.81
CA LEU A 7 4.55 -26.58 -0.49
C LEU A 7 3.78 -27.11 -1.72
N ALA A 8 2.88 -28.07 -1.56
CA ALA A 8 2.15 -28.66 -2.68
C ALA A 8 1.01 -27.79 -3.21
N TRP A 9 0.52 -26.82 -2.46
CA TRP A 9 -0.60 -25.96 -2.88
C TRP A 9 -0.17 -24.81 -3.80
N VAL A 10 1.00 -24.24 -3.58
CA VAL A 10 1.54 -23.14 -4.39
C VAL A 10 1.98 -23.63 -5.78
N LEU A 11 2.50 -24.87 -5.88
CA LEU A 11 2.95 -25.47 -7.14
C LEU A 11 1.82 -26.05 -8.00
N ARG A 12 0.64 -26.25 -7.45
CA ARG A 12 -0.52 -26.79 -8.20
C ARG A 12 -1.24 -25.73 -9.04
N TRP A 13 -1.13 -24.46 -8.67
CA TRP A 13 -1.70 -23.34 -9.44
C TRP A 13 -0.90 -22.98 -10.70
N ALA A 14 0.42 -23.20 -10.67
CA ALA A 14 1.28 -22.92 -11.81
C ALA A 14 1.18 -23.96 -12.95
N ARG A 15 0.61 -25.16 -12.72
CA ARG A 15 0.48 -26.22 -13.74
C ARG A 15 -0.88 -26.33 -14.40
N ALA A 16 -1.89 -25.62 -13.96
CA ALA A 16 -3.22 -25.67 -14.56
C ALA A 16 -3.40 -24.73 -15.76
N ALA A 17 -2.40 -23.94 -16.13
CA ALA A 17 -2.46 -22.97 -17.23
C ALA A 17 -1.81 -23.43 -18.55
N SER A 18 -1.34 -24.67 -18.65
CA SER A 18 -0.61 -25.16 -19.84
C SER A 18 -1.18 -26.44 -20.47
N GLY A 19 -2.47 -26.58 -20.56
CA GLY A 19 -3.10 -27.71 -21.22
C GLY A 19 -4.22 -27.29 -22.16
N ARG A 20 -3.90 -26.93 -23.42
CA ARG A 20 -4.85 -26.96 -24.54
C ARG A 20 -4.18 -27.58 -25.75
N GLU A 21 -4.76 -28.71 -26.17
CA GLU A 21 -4.48 -29.36 -27.44
C GLU A 21 -4.99 -28.49 -28.60
N GLU A 22 -4.20 -28.46 -29.67
CA GLU A 22 -4.57 -27.82 -30.94
C GLU A 22 -5.52 -28.71 -31.75
N PRO A 23 -6.58 -28.18 -32.36
CA PRO A 23 -7.27 -28.84 -33.47
C PRO A 23 -6.72 -28.39 -34.81
N LYS A 24 -6.45 -29.38 -35.67
CA LYS A 24 -6.00 -29.21 -37.05
C LYS A 24 -7.12 -28.66 -37.97
N GLY A 25 -6.76 -27.65 -38.72
CA GLY A 25 -7.20 -27.49 -40.12
C GLY A 25 -8.53 -26.77 -40.38
N ALA A 26 -8.46 -25.45 -40.67
CA ALA A 26 -9.37 -24.83 -41.64
C ALA A 26 -8.70 -23.59 -42.27
N ARG A 27 -8.54 -23.66 -43.63
CA ARG A 27 -8.16 -22.51 -44.48
C ARG A 27 -9.29 -21.48 -44.51
N VAL A 28 -9.05 -20.24 -44.17
CA VAL A 28 -9.91 -19.12 -44.50
C VAL A 28 -9.11 -18.01 -45.19
N LYS A 29 -9.71 -17.52 -46.27
CA LYS A 29 -9.15 -16.58 -47.23
C LYS A 29 -8.97 -15.18 -46.66
N THR A 30 -7.83 -14.59 -47.04
CA THR A 30 -7.44 -13.20 -46.84
C THR A 30 -8.43 -12.22 -47.47
N VAL A 31 -8.93 -11.26 -46.70
CA VAL A 31 -9.48 -9.99 -47.19
C VAL A 31 -8.67 -8.86 -46.55
N ALA A 32 -8.01 -8.14 -47.42
CA ALA A 32 -7.23 -6.96 -47.06
C ALA A 32 -8.14 -5.74 -46.88
N THR A 33 -8.03 -5.02 -45.77
CA THR A 33 -8.50 -3.61 -45.73
C THR A 33 -7.68 -2.76 -44.73
N LYS A 34 -6.92 -1.85 -45.31
CA LYS A 34 -6.61 -0.45 -45.02
C LYS A 34 -6.06 0.00 -43.64
N ARG A 35 -4.79 0.41 -43.75
CA ARG A 35 -4.10 1.53 -43.07
C ARG A 35 -4.39 1.79 -41.59
N ALA A 36 -3.54 1.21 -40.75
CA ALA A 36 -3.23 1.75 -39.43
C ALA A 36 -2.10 2.77 -39.54
N VAL A 37 -2.30 3.90 -38.88
CA VAL A 37 -1.30 4.95 -38.71
C VAL A 37 -0.15 4.38 -37.88
N LYS A 38 1.06 4.37 -38.46
CA LYS A 38 2.29 4.01 -37.78
C LYS A 38 2.64 5.08 -36.75
N VAL A 39 2.42 4.80 -35.46
CA VAL A 39 3.17 5.44 -34.40
C VAL A 39 4.51 4.71 -34.31
N GLN A 40 5.54 5.28 -34.88
CA GLN A 40 6.91 4.82 -34.73
C GLN A 40 7.44 5.27 -33.36
N GLY A 41 7.40 4.38 -32.39
CA GLY A 41 8.19 4.36 -31.17
C GLY A 41 8.64 2.93 -30.97
N GLY A 42 9.93 2.67 -31.11
CA GLY A 42 10.52 1.33 -31.17
C GLY A 42 10.20 0.47 -29.96
N LEU A 43 9.68 -0.72 -30.22
CA LEU A 43 9.39 -1.80 -29.25
C LEU A 43 10.67 -2.55 -28.76
N ALA A 44 11.87 -2.02 -28.99
CA ALA A 44 13.10 -2.76 -28.80
C ALA A 44 13.81 -2.56 -27.43
N ASP A 45 13.30 -1.67 -26.54
CA ASP A 45 13.96 -1.35 -25.26
C ASP A 45 12.98 -1.18 -24.08
N ARG A 46 11.86 -1.92 -24.05
CA ARG A 46 11.06 -1.98 -22.83
C ARG A 46 11.72 -2.96 -21.85
N PRO A 47 12.10 -2.53 -20.63
CA PRO A 47 12.51 -3.47 -19.59
C PRO A 47 11.41 -4.51 -19.41
N ALA A 48 11.79 -5.76 -19.15
CA ALA A 48 10.91 -6.94 -19.14
C ALA A 48 9.90 -6.97 -17.97
N GLY A 49 9.35 -5.83 -17.55
CA GLY A 49 8.38 -5.62 -16.49
C GLY A 49 8.83 -4.56 -15.48
N GLY A 50 7.90 -4.07 -14.66
CA GLY A 50 8.19 -3.09 -13.61
C GLY A 50 6.97 -2.26 -13.20
N ILE A 51 7.19 -1.44 -12.17
CA ILE A 51 6.24 -0.45 -11.68
C ILE A 51 6.30 0.81 -12.57
N LEU A 52 5.16 1.37 -12.90
CA LEU A 52 5.07 2.56 -13.71
C LEU A 52 5.42 3.82 -12.91
N PRO A 53 6.31 4.69 -13.41
CA PRO A 53 6.58 5.99 -12.80
C PRO A 53 5.50 7.03 -13.14
N SER A 54 5.56 8.16 -12.45
CA SER A 54 4.61 9.28 -12.56
C SER A 54 4.31 9.70 -14.00
N GLN A 55 5.33 9.84 -14.87
CA GLN A 55 5.15 10.23 -16.27
C GLN A 55 4.41 9.16 -17.08
N ALA A 56 4.63 7.87 -16.80
CA ALA A 56 3.89 6.80 -17.45
C ALA A 56 2.43 6.75 -16.97
N ILE A 57 2.18 6.99 -15.67
CA ILE A 57 0.81 7.11 -15.13
C ILE A 57 0.08 8.29 -15.77
N ARG A 58 0.77 9.42 -16.03
CA ARG A 58 0.19 10.54 -16.80
C ARG A 58 -0.23 10.09 -18.20
N GLY A 59 0.59 9.29 -18.88
CA GLY A 59 0.25 8.69 -20.17
C GLY A 59 -0.98 7.78 -20.11
N LEU A 60 -1.25 7.09 -18.99
CA LEU A 60 -2.50 6.33 -18.80
C LEU A 60 -3.73 7.25 -18.72
N ILE A 61 -3.60 8.42 -18.11
CA ILE A 61 -4.68 9.42 -18.07
C ILE A 61 -4.94 9.96 -19.47
N GLU A 62 -3.90 10.34 -20.20
CA GLU A 62 -3.99 10.88 -21.55
C GLU A 62 -4.58 9.88 -22.55
N SER A 63 -4.26 8.60 -22.42
CA SER A 63 -4.81 7.52 -23.27
C SER A 63 -6.22 7.06 -22.86
N GLY A 64 -6.72 7.50 -21.69
CA GLY A 64 -7.99 7.05 -21.13
C GLY A 64 -7.95 5.64 -20.50
N ALA A 65 -6.78 5.05 -20.32
CA ALA A 65 -6.61 3.80 -19.57
C ALA A 65 -6.85 4.00 -18.06
N LEU A 66 -6.53 5.18 -17.54
CA LEU A 66 -6.94 5.68 -16.24
C LEU A 66 -7.87 6.87 -16.47
N LYS A 67 -9.14 6.71 -16.15
CA LYS A 67 -10.17 7.74 -16.33
C LYS A 67 -10.40 8.48 -15.02
N LEU A 68 -10.42 9.79 -15.09
CA LEU A 68 -10.69 10.69 -13.96
C LEU A 68 -12.06 11.35 -14.17
N ALA A 69 -12.98 11.22 -13.19
CA ALA A 69 -14.28 11.90 -13.25
C ALA A 69 -14.16 13.42 -13.06
N GLU A 70 -13.05 13.87 -12.46
CA GLU A 70 -12.71 15.29 -12.26
C GLU A 70 -11.24 15.52 -12.60
N PRO A 71 -10.83 16.72 -12.97
CA PRO A 71 -9.43 17.03 -13.32
C PRO A 71 -8.43 16.55 -12.27
N LEU A 72 -7.23 16.19 -12.72
CA LEU A 72 -6.11 15.83 -11.84
C LEU A 72 -5.79 17.00 -10.91
N LEU A 73 -5.64 16.72 -9.63
CA LEU A 73 -5.26 17.69 -8.62
C LEU A 73 -3.74 17.78 -8.47
N ASP A 74 -3.26 18.93 -8.02
CA ASP A 74 -1.87 19.08 -7.60
C ASP A 74 -1.54 18.05 -6.52
N ASN A 75 -0.35 17.45 -6.60
CA ASN A 75 0.13 16.40 -5.69
C ASN A 75 -0.76 15.15 -5.59
N GLN A 76 -1.66 14.89 -6.55
CA GLN A 76 -2.38 13.64 -6.65
C GLN A 76 -1.51 12.54 -7.25
N LEU A 77 -0.67 12.89 -8.21
CA LEU A 77 0.30 12.00 -8.83
C LEU A 77 1.58 11.97 -7.98
N GLN A 78 1.98 10.76 -7.59
CA GLN A 78 3.16 10.46 -6.77
C GLN A 78 4.26 9.83 -7.63
N PRO A 79 5.49 9.64 -7.16
CA PRO A 79 6.59 9.08 -7.98
C PRO A 79 6.27 7.75 -8.66
N ALA A 80 5.55 6.86 -7.98
CA ALA A 80 5.21 5.51 -8.46
C ALA A 80 3.73 5.15 -8.25
N SER A 81 2.86 6.11 -7.97
CA SER A 81 1.45 5.86 -7.70
C SER A 81 0.57 7.09 -7.98
N ILE A 82 -0.73 6.90 -7.94
CA ILE A 82 -1.73 7.99 -7.93
C ILE A 82 -2.61 7.85 -6.70
N ASP A 83 -2.90 8.96 -6.02
CA ASP A 83 -3.88 9.02 -4.95
C ASP A 83 -5.30 8.85 -5.51
N LEU A 84 -6.09 7.97 -4.91
CA LEU A 84 -7.49 7.75 -5.27
C LEU A 84 -8.40 8.66 -4.46
N ARG A 85 -9.39 9.26 -5.13
CA ARG A 85 -10.30 10.26 -4.55
C ARG A 85 -11.68 9.65 -4.29
N LEU A 86 -12.24 9.93 -3.12
CA LEU A 86 -13.61 9.53 -2.77
C LEU A 86 -14.64 10.27 -3.61
N GLY A 87 -15.69 9.58 -4.04
CA GLY A 87 -16.86 10.15 -4.69
C GLY A 87 -17.77 10.91 -3.71
N ALA A 88 -18.94 11.30 -4.18
CA ALA A 88 -19.88 12.16 -3.44
C ALA A 88 -20.75 11.40 -2.42
N VAL A 89 -20.72 10.07 -2.41
CA VAL A 89 -21.66 9.23 -1.65
C VAL A 89 -20.90 8.10 -0.95
N ALA A 90 -21.23 7.86 0.31
CA ALA A 90 -20.83 6.68 1.06
C ALA A 90 -22.04 5.79 1.35
N TYR A 91 -21.92 4.51 1.10
CA TYR A 91 -22.92 3.50 1.42
C TYR A 91 -22.52 2.80 2.72
N ARG A 92 -23.27 3.00 3.80
CA ARG A 92 -23.11 2.23 5.03
C ARG A 92 -23.63 0.82 4.79
N VAL A 93 -22.77 -0.19 4.95
CA VAL A 93 -23.13 -1.60 4.71
C VAL A 93 -23.08 -2.43 6.00
N ARG A 94 -23.81 -3.56 6.01
CA ARG A 94 -23.87 -4.44 7.19
C ARG A 94 -22.55 -5.11 7.52
N ALA A 95 -21.78 -5.47 6.49
CA ALA A 95 -20.50 -6.16 6.61
C ALA A 95 -19.65 -5.91 5.37
N SER A 96 -18.34 -6.14 5.50
CA SER A 96 -17.38 -6.21 4.39
C SER A 96 -17.72 -7.32 3.41
N PHE A 97 -17.44 -7.12 2.12
CA PHE A 97 -17.66 -8.11 1.07
C PHE A 97 -16.68 -7.95 -0.10
N LEU A 98 -16.52 -9.03 -0.84
CA LEU A 98 -15.93 -9.03 -2.18
C LEU A 98 -16.99 -9.44 -3.19
N PRO A 99 -17.10 -8.79 -4.36
CA PRO A 99 -18.11 -9.15 -5.36
C PRO A 99 -17.89 -10.57 -5.89
N GLY A 100 -16.64 -10.95 -6.14
CA GLY A 100 -16.29 -12.23 -6.76
C GLY A 100 -16.62 -12.26 -8.25
N PRO A 101 -16.24 -13.35 -8.94
CA PRO A 101 -16.44 -13.48 -10.39
C PRO A 101 -17.90 -13.34 -10.80
N GLY A 102 -18.15 -12.53 -11.84
CA GLY A 102 -19.48 -12.35 -12.43
C GLY A 102 -20.45 -11.45 -11.65
N ALA A 103 -20.01 -10.84 -10.53
CA ALA A 103 -20.81 -9.90 -9.77
C ALA A 103 -20.15 -8.51 -9.71
N THR A 104 -20.97 -7.47 -9.56
CA THR A 104 -20.51 -6.10 -9.38
C THR A 104 -20.64 -5.67 -7.92
N VAL A 105 -19.90 -4.66 -7.53
CA VAL A 105 -20.05 -4.03 -6.20
C VAL A 105 -21.48 -3.48 -6.05
N GLN A 106 -22.03 -2.88 -7.10
CA GLN A 106 -23.40 -2.35 -7.08
C GLN A 106 -24.43 -3.45 -6.78
N SER A 107 -24.32 -4.61 -7.41
CA SER A 107 -25.26 -5.73 -7.16
C SER A 107 -25.20 -6.24 -5.70
N LYS A 108 -24.06 -6.11 -5.04
CA LYS A 108 -23.94 -6.42 -3.60
C LYS A 108 -24.50 -5.31 -2.73
N LEU A 109 -24.32 -4.04 -3.09
CA LEU A 109 -24.87 -2.91 -2.38
C LEU A 109 -26.40 -2.97 -2.31
N ASP A 110 -27.07 -3.38 -3.39
CA ASP A 110 -28.56 -3.50 -3.44
C ASP A 110 -29.13 -4.36 -2.30
N HIS A 111 -28.33 -5.28 -1.74
CA HIS A 111 -28.75 -6.18 -0.66
C HIS A 111 -28.07 -5.90 0.70
N LEU A 112 -26.92 -5.24 0.72
CA LEU A 112 -26.11 -5.05 1.93
C LEU A 112 -26.16 -3.65 2.49
N GLN A 113 -26.60 -2.67 1.69
CA GLN A 113 -26.69 -1.28 2.09
C GLN A 113 -27.73 -1.09 3.20
N LEU A 114 -27.38 -0.32 4.22
CA LEU A 114 -28.29 0.12 5.29
C LEU A 114 -28.84 1.51 5.01
N HIS A 115 -27.96 2.44 4.67
CA HIS A 115 -28.31 3.81 4.29
C HIS A 115 -27.18 4.46 3.51
N THR A 116 -27.48 5.63 2.96
CA THR A 116 -26.58 6.44 2.13
C THR A 116 -26.23 7.73 2.86
N ILE A 117 -24.98 8.16 2.75
CA ILE A 117 -24.44 9.38 3.36
C ILE A 117 -23.87 10.27 2.24
N SER A 118 -24.26 11.53 2.19
CA SER A 118 -23.65 12.51 1.28
C SER A 118 -22.31 12.98 1.82
N LEU A 119 -21.27 12.91 0.99
CA LEU A 119 -19.94 13.43 1.29
C LEU A 119 -19.69 14.84 0.75
N SER A 120 -20.68 15.47 0.11
CA SER A 120 -20.50 16.77 -0.56
C SER A 120 -20.10 17.90 0.39
N GLN A 121 -20.59 17.88 1.64
CA GLN A 121 -20.25 18.86 2.67
C GLN A 121 -19.35 18.28 3.77
N GLY A 122 -18.95 17.04 3.61
CA GLY A 122 -18.25 16.25 4.62
C GLY A 122 -19.19 15.48 5.53
N ALA A 123 -18.76 14.29 5.92
CA ALA A 123 -19.49 13.42 6.84
C ALA A 123 -18.52 12.69 7.76
N VAL A 124 -19.00 12.38 8.96
CA VAL A 124 -18.30 11.53 9.91
C VAL A 124 -18.52 10.07 9.51
N LEU A 125 -17.44 9.32 9.41
CA LEU A 125 -17.47 7.87 9.36
C LEU A 125 -17.06 7.34 10.74
N GLU A 126 -17.99 6.62 11.36
CA GLU A 126 -17.86 6.10 12.72
C GLU A 126 -16.97 4.86 12.80
N THR A 127 -16.34 4.66 13.96
CA THR A 127 -15.51 3.49 14.23
C THR A 127 -16.33 2.19 14.21
N GLY A 128 -15.70 1.09 13.72
CA GLY A 128 -16.34 -0.22 13.64
C GLY A 128 -17.44 -0.34 12.57
N CYS A 129 -17.68 0.72 11.80
CA CYS A 129 -18.69 0.77 10.75
C CYS A 129 -18.04 0.64 9.36
N VAL A 130 -18.60 -0.22 8.51
CA VAL A 130 -18.10 -0.44 7.14
C VAL A 130 -18.87 0.43 6.15
N TYR A 131 -18.12 1.15 5.34
CA TYR A 131 -18.63 2.04 4.29
C TYR A 131 -18.02 1.65 2.94
N ILE A 132 -18.83 1.66 1.88
CA ILE A 132 -18.37 1.53 0.49
C ILE A 132 -18.56 2.89 -0.18
N VAL A 133 -17.48 3.40 -0.78
CA VAL A 133 -17.48 4.70 -1.45
C VAL A 133 -16.99 4.52 -2.88
N PRO A 134 -17.79 4.85 -3.92
CA PRO A 134 -17.29 4.90 -5.29
C PRO A 134 -16.13 5.89 -5.39
N LEU A 135 -15.10 5.54 -6.14
CA LEU A 135 -13.96 6.43 -6.40
C LEU A 135 -14.20 7.30 -7.64
N LEU A 136 -13.52 8.44 -7.71
CA LEU A 136 -13.55 9.32 -8.88
C LEU A 136 -12.67 8.80 -10.03
N GLU A 137 -11.85 7.80 -9.75
CA GLU A 137 -11.01 7.11 -10.70
C GLU A 137 -11.68 5.79 -11.16
N SER A 138 -11.55 5.48 -12.45
CA SER A 138 -11.93 4.21 -13.03
C SER A 138 -10.91 3.75 -14.08
N LEU A 139 -10.91 2.48 -14.42
CA LEU A 139 -9.84 1.88 -15.21
C LEU A 139 -10.36 1.31 -16.52
N ALA A 140 -9.50 1.32 -17.54
CA ALA A 140 -9.62 0.61 -18.81
C ALA A 140 -8.21 0.10 -19.19
N LEU A 141 -7.65 -0.79 -18.36
CA LEU A 141 -6.26 -1.20 -18.46
C LEU A 141 -5.98 -2.06 -19.70
N PRO A 142 -4.78 -1.92 -20.30
CA PRO A 142 -4.28 -2.86 -21.29
C PRO A 142 -4.21 -4.29 -20.75
N PRO A 143 -4.26 -5.32 -21.63
CA PRO A 143 -4.26 -6.72 -21.21
C PRO A 143 -3.02 -7.19 -20.44
N ASP A 144 -1.90 -6.49 -20.57
CA ASP A 144 -0.62 -6.80 -19.92
C ASP A 144 -0.35 -5.95 -18.66
N MET A 145 -1.29 -5.09 -18.29
CA MET A 145 -1.14 -4.15 -17.17
C MET A 145 -2.11 -4.49 -16.03
N ALA A 146 -1.57 -4.68 -14.84
CA ALA A 146 -2.31 -4.84 -13.59
C ALA A 146 -2.09 -3.63 -12.66
N ALA A 147 -2.91 -3.52 -11.62
CA ALA A 147 -2.72 -2.51 -10.60
C ALA A 147 -2.88 -3.09 -9.19
N ALA A 148 -2.24 -2.46 -8.22
CA ALA A 148 -2.38 -2.74 -6.81
C ALA A 148 -2.64 -1.44 -6.04
N ALA A 149 -3.51 -1.50 -5.05
CA ALA A 149 -3.79 -0.37 -4.17
C ALA A 149 -3.21 -0.60 -2.78
N ASN A 150 -3.05 0.49 -2.05
CA ASN A 150 -2.63 0.45 -0.65
C ASN A 150 -3.15 1.71 0.07
N PRO A 151 -3.41 1.66 1.38
CA PRO A 151 -3.67 2.85 2.15
C PRO A 151 -2.51 3.84 2.06
N LYS A 152 -2.81 5.12 2.13
CA LYS A 152 -1.75 6.13 2.34
C LYS A 152 -1.20 6.01 3.76
N SER A 153 0.10 6.24 3.95
CA SER A 153 0.71 6.21 5.30
C SER A 153 -0.01 7.10 6.31
N SER A 154 -0.55 8.26 5.87
CA SER A 154 -1.34 9.12 6.76
C SER A 154 -2.66 8.50 7.18
N THR A 155 -3.23 7.62 6.38
CA THR A 155 -4.47 6.87 6.65
C THR A 155 -4.20 5.70 7.59
N GLY A 156 -3.15 4.93 7.33
CA GLY A 156 -2.74 3.82 8.20
C GLY A 156 -2.42 4.29 9.62
N ARG A 157 -1.67 5.41 9.76
CA ARG A 157 -1.27 5.97 11.07
C ARG A 157 -2.42 6.60 11.88
N ILE A 158 -3.63 6.61 11.38
CA ILE A 158 -4.84 6.96 12.14
C ILE A 158 -5.80 5.77 12.27
N ASP A 159 -5.30 4.56 12.00
CA ASP A 159 -6.03 3.30 12.14
C ASP A 159 -7.34 3.27 11.33
N VAL A 160 -7.29 3.73 10.11
CA VAL A 160 -8.42 3.65 9.18
C VAL A 160 -8.17 2.51 8.21
N PHE A 161 -8.94 1.45 8.39
CA PHE A 161 -8.91 0.31 7.49
C PHE A 161 -9.58 0.72 6.18
N THR A 162 -8.79 0.82 5.11
CA THR A 162 -9.29 1.14 3.78
C THR A 162 -8.70 0.18 2.75
N ARG A 163 -9.55 -0.32 1.86
CA ARG A 163 -9.19 -1.28 0.81
C ARG A 163 -9.92 -0.93 -0.48
N VAL A 164 -9.28 -1.17 -1.61
CA VAL A 164 -9.91 -0.97 -2.91
C VAL A 164 -10.59 -2.25 -3.37
N ILE A 165 -11.81 -2.11 -3.90
CA ILE A 165 -12.62 -3.18 -4.48
C ILE A 165 -12.85 -2.86 -5.95
N ALA A 166 -12.75 -3.86 -6.82
CA ALA A 166 -13.08 -3.79 -8.24
C ALA A 166 -14.14 -4.84 -8.59
N ASP A 167 -15.00 -4.56 -9.57
CA ASP A 167 -16.05 -5.46 -10.02
C ASP A 167 -15.48 -6.78 -10.51
N GLY A 168 -16.12 -7.90 -10.16
CA GLY A 168 -15.69 -9.22 -10.58
C GLY A 168 -14.44 -9.78 -9.92
N VAL A 169 -13.82 -9.03 -8.98
CA VAL A 169 -12.56 -9.42 -8.35
C VAL A 169 -12.80 -10.03 -6.97
N GLY A 170 -12.09 -11.11 -6.68
CA GLY A 170 -12.17 -11.86 -5.42
C GLY A 170 -11.07 -11.53 -4.40
N ALA A 171 -10.37 -10.40 -4.56
CA ALA A 171 -9.32 -9.95 -3.66
C ALA A 171 -9.38 -8.44 -3.48
N PHE A 172 -9.10 -7.97 -2.26
CA PHE A 172 -8.93 -6.55 -1.99
C PHE A 172 -7.60 -6.05 -2.55
N ASP A 173 -7.56 -4.77 -2.91
CA ASP A 173 -6.35 -4.04 -3.31
C ASP A 173 -5.64 -4.59 -4.55
N GLN A 174 -6.25 -5.56 -5.23
CA GLN A 174 -5.73 -6.17 -6.46
C GLN A 174 -6.66 -5.87 -7.62
N VAL A 175 -6.09 -5.37 -8.70
CA VAL A 175 -6.79 -5.16 -9.97
C VAL A 175 -6.10 -6.00 -11.04
N PRO A 176 -6.77 -7.00 -11.61
CA PRO A 176 -6.16 -7.89 -12.59
C PRO A 176 -5.82 -7.16 -13.90
N ALA A 177 -4.88 -7.72 -14.64
CA ALA A 177 -4.50 -7.20 -15.94
C ALA A 177 -5.72 -7.17 -16.89
N GLY A 178 -5.81 -6.07 -17.67
CA GLY A 178 -6.92 -5.88 -18.59
C GLY A 178 -8.26 -5.52 -17.92
N TYR A 179 -8.27 -5.09 -16.67
CA TYR A 179 -9.50 -4.68 -15.98
C TYR A 179 -10.11 -3.43 -16.60
N HIS A 180 -11.42 -3.47 -16.82
CA HIS A 180 -12.23 -2.33 -17.27
C HIS A 180 -13.41 -2.16 -16.31
N GLY A 181 -13.49 -1.04 -15.60
CA GLY A 181 -14.59 -0.79 -14.68
C GLY A 181 -14.33 0.28 -13.64
N PRO A 182 -15.34 0.55 -12.79
CA PRO A 182 -15.23 1.46 -11.65
C PRO A 182 -14.38 0.86 -10.52
N LEU A 183 -13.94 1.72 -9.63
CA LEU A 183 -13.25 1.37 -8.40
C LEU A 183 -14.06 1.87 -7.21
N TYR A 184 -13.96 1.17 -6.09
CA TYR A 184 -14.61 1.52 -4.83
C TYR A 184 -13.61 1.41 -3.68
N ALA A 185 -13.75 2.28 -2.68
CA ALA A 185 -13.06 2.14 -1.41
C ALA A 185 -14.00 1.53 -0.38
N GLU A 186 -13.59 0.43 0.24
CA GLU A 186 -14.12 0.02 1.53
C GLU A 186 -13.38 0.79 2.62
N ILE A 187 -14.10 1.41 3.55
CA ILE A 187 -13.53 2.21 4.63
C ILE A 187 -14.15 1.76 5.93
N CYS A 188 -13.31 1.45 6.92
CA CYS A 188 -13.73 1.10 8.27
C CYS A 188 -12.76 1.69 9.29
N PRO A 189 -13.05 2.88 9.84
CA PRO A 189 -12.26 3.44 10.93
C PRO A 189 -12.25 2.48 12.12
N GLN A 190 -11.09 2.24 12.73
CA GLN A 190 -10.95 1.28 13.83
C GLN A 190 -10.84 1.99 15.18
N THR A 191 -9.93 2.94 15.32
CA THR A 191 -9.68 3.65 16.59
C THR A 191 -10.29 5.06 16.60
N PHE A 192 -10.10 5.84 15.54
CA PHE A 192 -10.56 7.22 15.47
C PHE A 192 -11.69 7.36 14.45
N PRO A 193 -12.84 7.96 14.81
CA PRO A 193 -13.82 8.39 13.82
C PRO A 193 -13.20 9.47 12.94
N ILE A 194 -13.56 9.50 11.66
CA ILE A 194 -12.95 10.42 10.69
C ILE A 194 -14.00 11.26 9.98
N VAL A 195 -13.64 12.51 9.62
CA VAL A 195 -14.39 13.28 8.63
C VAL A 195 -13.76 13.10 7.27
N VAL A 196 -14.57 12.73 6.30
CA VAL A 196 -14.20 12.63 4.88
C VAL A 196 -15.16 13.48 4.02
N ARG A 197 -14.68 13.84 2.82
CA ARG A 197 -15.44 14.60 1.83
C ARG A 197 -15.30 13.98 0.45
N LYS A 198 -16.12 14.38 -0.51
CA LYS A 198 -15.84 14.17 -1.92
C LYS A 198 -14.44 14.71 -2.23
N GLY A 199 -13.59 13.88 -2.85
CA GLY A 199 -12.21 14.23 -3.16
C GLY A 199 -11.18 13.90 -2.07
N SER A 200 -11.59 13.52 -0.84
CA SER A 200 -10.66 13.03 0.19
C SER A 200 -9.86 11.82 -0.33
N ARG A 201 -8.58 11.71 0.05
CA ARG A 201 -7.63 10.73 -0.47
C ARG A 201 -7.12 9.84 0.65
N LEU A 202 -7.63 8.61 0.73
CA LEU A 202 -7.27 7.61 1.75
C LEU A 202 -6.36 6.50 1.20
N SER A 203 -6.47 6.20 -0.09
CA SER A 203 -5.74 5.11 -0.76
C SER A 203 -4.93 5.65 -1.94
N GLN A 204 -3.95 4.87 -2.37
CA GLN A 204 -3.12 5.11 -3.54
C GLN A 204 -3.03 3.85 -4.39
N MET A 205 -2.74 3.99 -5.68
CA MET A 205 -2.68 2.89 -6.63
C MET A 205 -1.40 2.93 -7.45
N ARG A 206 -0.72 1.78 -7.56
CA ARG A 206 0.41 1.50 -8.44
C ARG A 206 -0.04 0.69 -9.64
N PHE A 207 0.61 0.91 -10.77
CA PHE A 207 0.41 0.15 -12.00
C PHE A 207 1.67 -0.66 -12.30
N ARG A 208 1.47 -1.90 -12.77
CA ARG A 208 2.56 -2.84 -13.02
C ARG A 208 2.36 -3.51 -14.37
N VAL A 209 3.46 -3.63 -15.12
CA VAL A 209 3.55 -4.43 -16.36
C VAL A 209 4.50 -5.59 -16.08
N GLY A 210 4.04 -6.82 -16.27
CA GLY A 210 4.85 -8.01 -16.05
C GLY A 210 5.39 -8.18 -14.62
N PRO A 211 6.39 -9.04 -14.40
CA PRO A 211 7.05 -9.22 -13.11
C PRO A 211 7.89 -7.97 -12.74
N ALA A 212 7.74 -7.46 -11.53
CA ALA A 212 8.44 -6.28 -11.03
C ALA A 212 9.41 -6.60 -9.87
N GLY A 213 9.08 -7.59 -9.03
CA GLY A 213 9.87 -7.91 -7.83
C GLY A 213 11.26 -8.44 -8.15
N ASP A 214 12.24 -8.00 -7.36
CA ASP A 214 13.59 -8.52 -7.42
C ASP A 214 13.70 -9.87 -6.70
N THR A 215 14.57 -10.74 -7.18
CA THR A 215 14.99 -11.93 -6.43
C THR A 215 15.94 -11.54 -5.29
N ASP A 216 16.16 -12.44 -4.34
CA ASP A 216 17.09 -12.17 -3.23
C ASP A 216 18.51 -11.90 -3.74
N GLU A 217 18.97 -12.59 -4.79
CA GLU A 217 20.28 -12.37 -5.41
C GLU A 217 20.37 -10.95 -5.99
N GLN A 218 19.36 -10.51 -6.74
CA GLN A 218 19.29 -9.16 -7.31
C GLN A 218 19.25 -8.09 -6.21
N LEU A 219 18.54 -8.37 -5.13
CA LEU A 219 18.45 -7.47 -3.99
C LEU A 219 19.76 -7.38 -3.20
N ILE A 220 20.50 -8.49 -3.06
CA ILE A 220 21.85 -8.50 -2.47
C ILE A 220 22.82 -7.68 -3.34
N GLU A 221 22.79 -7.85 -4.65
CA GLU A 221 23.61 -7.06 -5.58
C GLU A 221 23.25 -5.56 -5.52
N LEU A 222 21.96 -5.24 -5.47
CA LEU A 222 21.48 -3.87 -5.31
C LEU A 222 21.95 -3.28 -3.97
N HIS A 223 21.84 -4.04 -2.88
CA HIS A 223 22.31 -3.61 -1.56
C HIS A 223 23.81 -3.36 -1.51
N ALA A 224 24.61 -4.22 -2.15
CA ALA A 224 26.06 -4.03 -2.24
C ALA A 224 26.45 -2.75 -2.99
N ARG A 225 25.66 -2.35 -4.00
CA ARG A 225 25.90 -1.15 -4.82
C ARG A 225 25.35 0.13 -4.18
N GLU A 226 24.15 0.06 -3.57
CA GLU A 226 23.38 1.24 -3.17
C GLU A 226 23.21 1.36 -1.64
N LYS A 227 23.65 0.37 -0.86
CA LYS A 227 23.44 0.30 0.60
C LYS A 227 21.98 0.60 1.02
N LEU A 228 21.09 -0.37 0.83
CA LEU A 228 19.65 -0.21 1.05
C LEU A 228 19.24 -0.12 2.52
N VAL A 229 20.08 -0.61 3.46
CA VAL A 229 19.78 -0.68 4.89
C VAL A 229 20.89 -0.02 5.69
N PHE A 230 20.51 0.75 6.68
CA PHE A 230 21.38 1.38 7.65
C PHE A 230 20.96 0.93 9.05
N SER A 231 21.91 0.49 9.85
CA SER A 231 21.74 0.16 11.26
C SER A 231 22.73 0.97 12.09
N ASP A 232 22.35 1.26 13.33
CA ASP A 232 23.22 1.90 14.32
C ASP A 232 24.37 0.98 14.74
N ASP A 233 24.22 -0.34 14.62
CA ASP A 233 25.33 -1.30 14.79
C ASP A 233 25.97 -1.64 13.44
N ALA A 234 27.18 -1.14 13.22
CA ALA A 234 27.94 -1.37 11.98
C ALA A 234 28.25 -2.86 11.70
N ARG A 235 28.06 -3.75 12.68
CA ARG A 235 28.24 -5.20 12.54
C ARG A 235 26.97 -5.91 12.07
N GLU A 236 25.82 -5.24 12.07
CA GLU A 236 24.59 -5.82 11.59
C GLU A 236 24.61 -5.93 10.07
N ILE A 237 24.42 -7.14 9.59
CA ILE A 237 24.27 -7.47 8.18
C ILE A 237 22.78 -7.45 7.86
N ALA A 238 22.40 -6.86 6.74
CA ALA A 238 21.01 -6.90 6.29
C ALA A 238 20.55 -8.36 6.10
N ASP A 239 19.44 -8.73 6.75
CA ASP A 239 18.79 -10.02 6.52
C ASP A 239 17.93 -9.92 5.25
N ILE A 240 18.44 -10.56 4.17
CA ILE A 240 17.78 -10.59 2.85
C ILE A 240 17.40 -12.04 2.55
N ALA A 241 16.14 -12.37 2.78
CA ALA A 241 15.55 -13.67 2.47
C ALA A 241 14.06 -13.52 2.23
N GLY A 242 13.61 -13.49 0.97
CA GLY A 242 12.25 -13.10 0.59
C GLY A 242 12.00 -11.61 0.86
N GLY A 243 12.97 -10.74 0.53
CA GLY A 243 13.00 -9.32 0.82
C GLY A 243 13.84 -8.94 2.05
N ILE A 244 13.97 -7.65 2.33
CA ILE A 244 14.74 -7.12 3.46
C ILE A 244 13.92 -7.21 4.76
N ALA A 245 14.43 -7.90 5.77
CA ALA A 245 13.80 -7.96 7.07
C ALA A 245 13.82 -6.60 7.77
N LEU A 246 12.70 -6.25 8.39
CA LEU A 246 12.57 -5.10 9.27
C LEU A 246 12.25 -5.59 10.68
N SER A 247 12.96 -5.08 11.67
CA SER A 247 12.75 -5.38 13.08
C SER A 247 12.29 -4.15 13.86
N VAL A 248 11.65 -4.36 15.02
CA VAL A 248 11.12 -3.27 15.84
C VAL A 248 12.20 -2.67 16.72
N ASP A 249 12.18 -1.33 16.86
CA ASP A 249 12.99 -0.61 17.82
C ASP A 249 12.22 -0.36 19.12
N LEU A 250 12.61 -1.04 20.20
CA LEU A 250 12.10 -0.81 21.55
C LEU A 250 13.20 -0.32 22.50
N LYS A 251 14.36 0.08 21.97
CA LYS A 251 15.41 0.76 22.73
C LYS A 251 15.03 2.22 23.01
N GLY A 252 14.33 2.82 22.04
CA GLY A 252 13.88 4.19 22.11
C GLY A 252 14.92 5.22 21.65
N ASP A 253 14.48 6.45 21.52
CA ASP A 253 15.31 7.60 21.21
C ASP A 253 16.08 8.09 22.48
N LYS A 254 16.72 9.26 22.38
CA LYS A 254 17.47 9.89 23.50
C LYS A 254 16.62 10.12 24.76
N ASP A 255 15.31 10.27 24.61
CA ASP A 255 14.35 10.50 25.69
C ASP A 255 13.65 9.17 26.10
N GLY A 256 14.07 8.04 25.51
CA GLY A 256 13.54 6.71 25.77
C GLY A 256 12.18 6.46 25.11
N LEU A 257 11.71 7.31 24.21
CA LEU A 257 10.44 7.13 23.50
C LEU A 257 10.56 6.00 22.48
N VAL A 258 9.71 4.96 22.61
CA VAL A 258 9.69 3.78 21.71
C VAL A 258 8.48 3.77 20.82
N GLY A 259 7.39 4.44 21.16
CA GLY A 259 6.15 4.41 20.41
C GLY A 259 5.04 5.24 21.01
N PHE A 260 3.87 5.07 20.41
CA PHE A 260 2.62 5.65 20.90
C PHE A 260 1.52 4.60 20.91
N ARG A 261 0.67 4.64 21.94
CA ARG A 261 -0.59 3.90 21.98
C ARG A 261 -1.74 4.85 21.74
N ALA A 262 -2.65 4.49 20.87
CA ALA A 262 -3.84 5.29 20.59
C ALA A 262 -4.81 5.28 21.78
N ARG A 263 -5.36 6.45 22.11
CA ARG A 263 -6.43 6.58 23.09
C ARG A 263 -7.77 6.22 22.49
N ARG A 264 -8.64 5.65 23.29
CA ARG A 264 -10.05 5.40 22.92
C ARG A 264 -10.93 6.61 23.22
N HIS A 265 -12.07 6.68 22.54
CA HIS A 265 -13.09 7.72 22.78
C HIS A 265 -12.59 9.15 22.61
N THR A 266 -11.76 9.36 21.60
CA THR A 266 -11.18 10.66 21.24
C THR A 266 -12.14 11.46 20.34
N GLY A 267 -11.70 12.67 19.98
CA GLY A 267 -12.38 13.48 18.97
C GLY A 267 -12.26 12.90 17.55
N VAL A 268 -12.91 13.55 16.61
CA VAL A 268 -12.92 13.18 15.18
C VAL A 268 -11.65 13.70 14.50
N VAL A 269 -11.03 12.88 13.63
CA VAL A 269 -9.89 13.30 12.80
C VAL A 269 -10.39 13.73 11.43
N ASP A 270 -10.18 14.98 11.06
CA ASP A 270 -10.47 15.47 9.71
C ASP A 270 -9.30 15.10 8.77
N VAL A 271 -9.52 14.16 7.84
CA VAL A 271 -8.45 13.61 6.97
C VAL A 271 -7.86 14.64 6.01
N ASP A 272 -8.56 15.73 5.76
CA ASP A 272 -8.14 16.79 4.85
C ASP A 272 -7.43 17.94 5.57
N LYS A 273 -7.40 17.94 6.92
CA LYS A 273 -6.79 18.99 7.74
C LYS A 273 -5.52 18.49 8.44
N PRO A 274 -4.33 18.78 7.92
CA PRO A 274 -3.08 18.49 8.62
C PRO A 274 -2.94 19.35 9.87
N ALA A 275 -2.18 18.85 10.87
CA ALA A 275 -1.85 19.54 12.13
C ALA A 275 -3.06 20.12 12.88
N SER A 276 -4.21 19.44 12.82
CA SER A 276 -5.46 19.90 13.46
C SER A 276 -5.72 19.25 14.81
N CYS A 277 -5.05 18.13 15.13
CA CYS A 277 -5.29 17.35 16.34
C CYS A 277 -4.10 17.45 17.31
N PRO A 278 -4.30 17.88 18.57
CA PRO A 278 -3.22 17.83 19.58
C PRO A 278 -2.84 16.37 19.89
N VAL A 279 -1.54 16.06 19.87
CA VAL A 279 -1.06 14.68 20.15
C VAL A 279 -1.60 14.17 21.48
N ALA A 280 -1.54 14.98 22.54
CA ALA A 280 -1.92 14.58 23.90
C ALA A 280 -3.39 14.17 24.05
N ASP A 281 -4.29 14.58 23.13
CA ASP A 281 -5.69 14.21 23.18
C ASP A 281 -5.95 12.83 22.56
N TYR A 282 -5.03 12.33 21.71
CA TYR A 282 -5.22 11.12 20.90
C TYR A 282 -4.24 10.00 21.22
N TRP A 283 -3.08 10.31 21.81
CA TRP A 283 -1.97 9.38 21.95
C TRP A 283 -1.35 9.41 23.34
N ASP A 284 -1.05 8.22 23.87
CA ASP A 284 -0.19 8.02 25.03
C ASP A 284 1.21 7.65 24.56
N PRO A 285 2.25 8.41 24.94
CA PRO A 285 3.62 8.05 24.63
C PRO A 285 4.04 6.80 25.41
N ILE A 286 4.81 5.92 24.76
CA ILE A 286 5.37 4.72 25.37
C ILE A 286 6.87 4.90 25.49
N HIS A 287 7.39 4.77 26.71
CA HIS A 287 8.81 4.87 26.99
C HIS A 287 9.40 3.51 27.34
N ALA A 288 10.67 3.30 26.99
CA ALA A 288 11.39 2.09 27.34
C ALA A 288 11.39 1.88 28.87
N SER A 289 10.91 0.73 29.30
CA SER A 289 10.94 0.35 30.72
C SER A 289 12.33 -0.20 31.09
N GLY A 290 12.98 0.43 32.07
CA GLY A 290 14.37 0.20 32.47
C GLY A 290 14.80 -1.27 32.50
N GLY A 291 15.62 -1.67 31.56
CA GLY A 291 16.32 -2.96 31.48
C GLY A 291 15.68 -4.03 30.62
N ARG A 292 14.37 -4.03 30.41
CA ARG A 292 13.69 -4.95 29.49
C ARG A 292 13.23 -4.20 28.25
N GLN A 293 13.85 -4.49 27.11
CA GLN A 293 13.48 -3.90 25.82
C GLN A 293 12.33 -4.69 25.20
N GLN A 294 11.18 -4.65 25.86
CA GLN A 294 9.97 -5.37 25.45
C GLN A 294 8.71 -4.52 25.63
N LEU A 295 7.70 -4.79 24.84
CA LEU A 295 6.38 -4.16 24.89
C LEU A 295 5.30 -5.25 24.88
N ILE A 296 4.33 -5.16 25.78
CA ILE A 296 3.12 -5.99 25.71
C ILE A 296 2.12 -5.24 24.83
N LEU A 297 1.71 -5.90 23.75
CA LEU A 297 0.64 -5.44 22.88
C LEU A 297 -0.67 -6.00 23.43
N ASP A 298 -1.53 -5.15 23.94
CA ASP A 298 -2.85 -5.53 24.42
C ASP A 298 -3.82 -5.77 23.24
N PRO A 299 -4.77 -6.71 23.36
CA PRO A 299 -5.76 -6.97 22.32
C PRO A 299 -6.59 -5.72 21.98
N ASP A 300 -6.87 -5.57 20.68
CA ASP A 300 -7.69 -4.48 20.13
C ASP A 300 -7.14 -3.06 20.38
N GLU A 301 -5.91 -2.91 20.92
CA GLU A 301 -5.21 -1.64 21.03
C GLU A 301 -4.39 -1.37 19.76
N PHE A 302 -4.22 -0.09 19.43
CA PHE A 302 -3.46 0.36 18.28
C PHE A 302 -2.18 1.08 18.69
N TYR A 303 -1.07 0.70 18.06
CA TYR A 303 0.26 1.21 18.37
C TYR A 303 0.95 1.76 17.13
N ILE A 304 1.65 2.87 17.29
CA ILE A 304 2.62 3.38 16.32
C ILE A 304 4.02 3.14 16.88
N LEU A 305 4.78 2.30 16.18
CA LEU A 305 6.17 1.97 16.49
C LEU A 305 7.07 2.35 15.30
N ALA A 306 8.37 2.10 15.42
CA ALA A 306 9.31 2.31 14.32
C ALA A 306 10.22 1.10 14.12
N SER A 307 10.70 0.91 12.88
CA SER A 307 11.73 -0.05 12.59
C SER A 307 13.06 0.36 13.23
N LYS A 308 13.86 -0.63 13.59
CA LYS A 308 15.25 -0.44 14.02
C LYS A 308 16.12 0.01 12.84
N GLU A 309 15.93 -0.63 11.70
CA GLU A 309 16.61 -0.32 10.46
C GLU A 309 16.06 0.97 9.85
N ALA A 310 16.96 1.80 9.32
CA ALA A 310 16.62 2.84 8.37
C ALA A 310 16.84 2.31 6.95
N VAL A 311 15.92 2.58 6.05
CA VAL A 311 15.94 2.03 4.68
C VAL A 311 16.07 3.13 3.64
N HIS A 312 16.57 2.72 2.49
CA HIS A 312 16.76 3.54 1.32
C HIS A 312 16.13 2.86 0.11
N VAL A 313 15.25 3.55 -0.58
CA VAL A 313 14.65 3.12 -1.84
C VAL A 313 15.25 3.98 -2.97
N PRO A 314 16.14 3.41 -3.80
CA PRO A 314 16.75 4.17 -4.88
C PRO A 314 15.72 4.57 -5.96
N PRO A 315 16.00 5.61 -6.77
CA PRO A 315 15.07 6.08 -7.81
C PRO A 315 14.69 5.04 -8.87
N THR A 316 15.48 3.98 -9.01
CA THR A 316 15.24 2.87 -9.94
C THR A 316 14.27 1.82 -9.40
N HIS A 317 13.88 1.93 -8.14
CA HIS A 317 12.99 0.97 -7.46
C HIS A 317 11.89 1.67 -6.69
N ALA A 318 10.81 0.97 -6.53
CA ALA A 318 9.80 1.19 -5.50
C ALA A 318 9.92 0.06 -4.47
N ALA A 319 9.30 0.20 -3.31
CA ALA A 319 9.23 -0.90 -2.36
C ALA A 319 7.83 -1.00 -1.73
N GLU A 320 7.53 -2.18 -1.22
CA GLU A 320 6.30 -2.47 -0.50
C GLU A 320 6.63 -3.30 0.74
N MET A 321 6.09 -2.88 1.88
CA MET A 321 6.20 -3.68 3.09
C MET A 321 5.13 -4.78 3.06
N VAL A 322 5.55 -6.03 3.14
CA VAL A 322 4.65 -7.17 3.27
C VAL A 322 4.54 -7.58 4.74
N PRO A 323 3.33 -7.93 5.19
CA PRO A 323 3.10 -8.35 6.56
C PRO A 323 3.90 -9.59 6.91
N PHE A 324 4.19 -9.72 8.20
CA PHE A 324 4.85 -10.85 8.80
C PHE A 324 4.05 -12.16 8.66
N ASN A 325 4.78 -13.29 8.65
CA ASN A 325 4.18 -14.61 8.59
C ASN A 325 3.32 -14.88 9.86
N PRO A 326 2.03 -15.23 9.73
CA PRO A 326 1.14 -15.53 10.86
C PRO A 326 1.64 -16.63 11.81
N LEU A 327 2.61 -17.45 11.38
CA LEU A 327 3.19 -18.51 12.21
C LEU A 327 4.06 -18.01 13.36
N VAL A 328 4.41 -16.73 13.42
CA VAL A 328 5.35 -16.17 14.40
C VAL A 328 4.71 -15.17 15.35
N GLY A 329 3.40 -14.93 15.29
CA GLY A 329 2.70 -14.07 16.25
C GLY A 329 1.25 -13.80 15.91
N GLU A 330 0.47 -13.46 16.94
CA GLU A 330 -0.94 -13.08 16.86
C GLU A 330 -1.13 -11.55 16.65
N PHE A 331 -0.07 -10.83 16.34
CA PHE A 331 -0.13 -9.42 15.99
C PHE A 331 0.00 -9.23 14.47
N ARG A 332 -0.50 -8.10 13.99
CA ARG A 332 -0.32 -7.70 12.60
C ARG A 332 0.27 -6.29 12.55
N VAL A 333 1.22 -6.12 11.66
CA VAL A 333 1.54 -4.80 11.13
C VAL A 333 0.50 -4.53 10.07
N HIS A 334 -0.42 -3.63 10.37
CA HIS A 334 -1.49 -3.22 9.46
C HIS A 334 -0.96 -2.16 8.49
N TYR A 335 -1.68 -1.97 7.39
CA TYR A 335 -1.41 -0.87 6.44
C TYR A 335 -0.01 -0.90 5.83
N ALA A 336 0.48 -2.11 5.50
CA ALA A 336 1.72 -2.29 4.75
C ALA A 336 1.75 -1.30 3.57
N GLY A 337 2.63 -0.31 3.66
CA GLY A 337 2.61 0.86 2.79
C GLY A 337 3.52 0.72 1.60
N PHE A 338 3.19 1.46 0.54
CA PHE A 338 4.10 1.71 -0.56
C PHE A 338 5.18 2.69 -0.14
N MET A 339 6.42 2.39 -0.49
CA MET A 339 7.56 3.29 -0.38
C MET A 339 7.98 3.71 -1.78
N ASP A 340 7.93 5.00 -2.03
CA ASP A 340 8.18 5.55 -3.35
C ASP A 340 9.69 5.67 -3.64
N PRO A 341 10.07 5.67 -4.92
CA PRO A 341 11.42 6.01 -5.36
C PRO A 341 11.93 7.31 -4.74
N GLY A 342 13.04 7.24 -4.03
CA GLY A 342 13.63 8.36 -3.29
C GLY A 342 13.40 8.34 -1.78
N PHE A 343 12.58 7.43 -1.24
CA PHE A 343 12.40 7.30 0.21
C PHE A 343 13.73 6.96 0.90
N GLY A 344 14.14 7.80 1.86
CA GLY A 344 15.42 7.66 2.55
C GLY A 344 16.66 7.90 1.69
N HIS A 345 16.52 8.28 0.40
CA HIS A 345 17.63 8.46 -0.53
C HIS A 345 18.41 9.75 -0.26
N ALA A 346 19.74 9.66 -0.13
CA ALA A 346 20.59 10.79 0.22
C ALA A 346 20.51 11.96 -0.78
N PRO A 347 20.57 11.76 -2.12
CA PRO A 347 20.40 12.85 -3.09
C PRO A 347 19.02 13.50 -3.07
N ALA A 348 18.02 12.85 -2.48
CA ALA A 348 16.69 13.40 -2.24
C ALA A 348 16.51 13.96 -0.82
N GLY A 349 17.63 14.22 -0.10
CA GLY A 349 17.62 14.80 1.25
C GLY A 349 17.41 13.80 2.39
N GLY A 350 17.49 12.49 2.13
CA GLY A 350 17.41 11.43 3.17
C GLY A 350 18.79 10.87 3.53
N HIS A 351 18.91 10.31 4.72
CA HIS A 351 20.08 9.56 5.20
C HIS A 351 19.66 8.17 5.68
N GLY A 352 18.80 7.50 4.92
CA GLY A 352 17.94 6.44 5.37
C GLY A 352 16.71 7.00 6.10
N SER A 353 15.62 6.27 6.08
CA SER A 353 14.39 6.60 6.81
C SER A 353 13.90 5.38 7.54
N ARG A 354 13.56 5.51 8.82
CA ARG A 354 12.90 4.44 9.57
C ARG A 354 11.49 4.21 9.03
N VAL A 355 11.08 2.97 9.00
CA VAL A 355 9.72 2.60 8.65
C VAL A 355 8.86 2.72 9.90
N VAL A 356 7.78 3.47 9.80
CA VAL A 356 6.78 3.53 10.87
C VAL A 356 5.84 2.37 10.71
N LEU A 357 5.53 1.73 11.82
CA LEU A 357 4.81 0.48 11.94
C LEU A 357 3.48 0.73 12.63
N GLU A 358 2.41 0.41 11.94
CA GLU A 358 1.05 0.43 12.47
C GLU A 358 0.73 -0.97 13.00
N VAL A 359 0.71 -1.15 14.33
CA VAL A 359 0.66 -2.46 14.99
C VAL A 359 -0.62 -2.63 15.80
N ARG A 360 -1.24 -3.79 15.66
CA ARG A 360 -2.40 -4.20 16.46
C ARG A 360 -2.29 -5.69 16.80
N SER A 361 -2.47 -6.03 18.08
CA SER A 361 -2.70 -7.41 18.50
C SER A 361 -4.18 -7.76 18.35
N HIS A 362 -4.49 -9.03 18.03
CA HIS A 362 -5.86 -9.46 17.79
C HIS A 362 -6.60 -9.81 19.08
N LYS A 363 -6.45 -11.04 19.54
CA LYS A 363 -7.25 -11.59 20.67
C LYS A 363 -6.41 -11.98 21.88
N VAL A 364 -5.10 -12.09 21.70
CA VAL A 364 -4.17 -12.52 22.74
C VAL A 364 -3.15 -11.41 22.98
N PRO A 365 -2.86 -11.04 24.24
CA PRO A 365 -1.72 -10.17 24.52
C PRO A 365 -0.43 -10.78 23.97
N PHE A 366 0.39 -9.97 23.31
CA PHE A 366 1.62 -10.45 22.69
C PHE A 366 2.82 -9.65 23.21
N ILE A 367 3.88 -10.37 23.62
CA ILE A 367 5.15 -9.72 23.99
C ILE A 367 5.98 -9.52 22.74
N LEU A 368 6.23 -8.26 22.41
CA LEU A 368 7.12 -7.85 21.34
C LEU A 368 8.47 -7.47 21.95
N GLU A 369 9.56 -7.99 21.40
CA GLU A 369 10.92 -7.76 21.89
C GLU A 369 11.72 -6.88 20.91
N HIS A 370 12.67 -6.09 21.42
CA HIS A 370 13.57 -5.30 20.60
C HIS A 370 14.34 -6.17 19.62
N GLY A 371 14.36 -5.77 18.34
CA GLY A 371 15.01 -6.52 17.27
C GLY A 371 14.20 -7.69 16.73
N GLN A 372 12.98 -7.92 17.24
CA GLN A 372 12.09 -8.92 16.65
C GLN A 372 11.68 -8.49 15.25
N ILE A 373 11.82 -9.40 14.27
CA ILE A 373 11.40 -9.17 12.89
C ILE A 373 9.87 -9.06 12.85
N ILE A 374 9.36 -8.04 12.15
CA ILE A 374 7.94 -7.68 12.12
C ILE A 374 7.38 -7.56 10.71
N GLY A 375 8.22 -7.61 9.71
CA GLY A 375 7.83 -7.54 8.29
C GLY A 375 9.03 -7.65 7.39
N ARG A 376 8.76 -7.69 6.09
CA ARG A 376 9.78 -7.63 5.05
C ARG A 376 9.47 -6.57 4.03
N LEU A 377 10.50 -5.93 3.51
CA LEU A 377 10.41 -4.93 2.46
C LEU A 377 10.79 -5.57 1.14
N ILE A 378 9.83 -5.64 0.22
CA ILE A 378 10.02 -6.17 -1.12
C ILE A 378 10.33 -4.99 -2.05
N TYR A 379 11.43 -5.10 -2.79
CA TYR A 379 11.80 -4.13 -3.81
C TYR A 379 11.25 -4.54 -5.16
N GLU A 380 10.75 -3.55 -5.90
CA GLU A 380 10.15 -3.71 -7.22
C GLU A 380 10.82 -2.73 -8.19
N ARG A 381 11.30 -3.24 -9.32
CA ARG A 381 11.95 -2.40 -10.33
C ARG A 381 10.95 -1.44 -10.95
N MET A 382 11.39 -0.21 -11.18
CA MET A 382 10.67 0.75 -12.00
C MET A 382 10.89 0.46 -13.48
N THR A 383 9.87 0.70 -14.32
CA THR A 383 10.03 0.61 -15.78
C THR A 383 10.99 1.68 -16.32
N GLN A 384 11.10 2.79 -15.61
CA GLN A 384 12.07 3.88 -15.83
C GLN A 384 12.12 4.76 -14.57
N VAL A 385 13.17 5.56 -14.41
CA VAL A 385 13.30 6.49 -13.28
C VAL A 385 12.18 7.53 -13.35
N PRO A 386 11.48 7.81 -12.24
CA PRO A 386 10.43 8.82 -12.21
C PRO A 386 10.98 10.25 -12.44
N ASP A 387 10.20 11.09 -13.11
CA ASP A 387 10.49 12.54 -13.21
C ASP A 387 10.36 13.22 -11.84
N ILE A 388 9.49 12.71 -10.99
CA ILE A 388 9.21 13.19 -9.63
C ILE A 388 9.84 12.22 -8.64
N ILE A 389 10.75 12.69 -7.77
CA ILE A 389 11.41 11.89 -6.75
C ILE A 389 10.91 12.27 -5.37
N TYR A 390 10.57 11.27 -4.56
CA TYR A 390 10.12 11.46 -3.19
C TYR A 390 11.16 12.22 -2.36
N GLY A 391 10.73 13.24 -1.63
CA GLY A 391 11.59 14.06 -0.77
C GLY A 391 12.30 15.20 -1.49
N ARG A 392 12.55 15.10 -2.79
CA ARG A 392 13.19 16.16 -3.59
C ARG A 392 12.14 17.09 -4.24
N ASP A 393 11.20 16.51 -4.96
CA ASP A 393 10.28 17.26 -5.83
C ASP A 393 8.87 17.37 -5.22
N LEU A 394 8.56 16.54 -4.25
CA LEU A 394 7.31 16.58 -3.48
C LEU A 394 7.61 16.93 -2.04
N GLY A 395 6.86 17.85 -1.46
CA GLY A 395 6.86 18.14 -0.04
C GLY A 395 6.50 16.88 0.75
N SER A 396 7.52 16.15 1.19
CA SER A 396 7.38 14.87 1.87
C SER A 396 7.17 15.08 3.36
N ASN A 397 6.10 14.55 3.92
CA ASN A 397 5.89 14.57 5.37
C ASN A 397 6.80 13.57 6.11
N TYR A 398 7.43 12.63 5.41
CA TYR A 398 8.04 11.45 6.03
C TYR A 398 9.48 11.14 5.57
N GLN A 399 10.13 12.05 4.82
CA GLN A 399 11.54 11.92 4.45
C GLN A 399 12.45 12.11 5.67
N GLY A 400 13.45 11.22 5.84
CA GLY A 400 14.37 11.28 6.98
C GLY A 400 13.70 11.07 8.35
N GLN A 401 12.52 10.44 8.38
CA GLN A 401 11.76 10.26 9.60
C GLN A 401 12.38 9.20 10.53
N GLY A 402 12.25 9.45 11.83
CA GLY A 402 12.28 8.43 12.88
C GLY A 402 10.86 7.95 13.20
N LEU A 403 10.56 7.79 14.49
CA LEU A 403 9.19 7.58 14.99
C LEU A 403 8.35 8.84 14.74
N LYS A 404 7.26 8.72 13.98
CA LYS A 404 6.43 9.87 13.59
C LYS A 404 4.97 9.49 13.45
N LEU A 405 4.09 10.25 14.11
CA LEU A 405 2.64 10.14 13.96
C LEU A 405 2.15 10.61 12.58
N SER A 406 0.86 10.43 12.30
CA SER A 406 0.25 10.95 11.09
C SER A 406 0.33 12.47 11.02
N LYS A 407 0.37 13.01 9.79
CA LYS A 407 0.39 14.47 9.52
C LYS A 407 -0.75 15.27 10.16
N HIS A 408 -1.80 14.61 10.65
CA HIS A 408 -2.96 15.25 11.28
C HIS A 408 -2.67 15.73 12.71
N PHE A 409 -1.64 15.20 13.35
CA PHE A 409 -1.26 15.53 14.74
C PHE A 409 -0.16 16.59 14.81
N LYS A 410 -0.20 17.41 15.88
CA LYS A 410 0.74 18.49 16.17
C LYS A 410 1.10 18.56 17.65
#